data_9d63a3a964c43a014d381ba7970cfeb7
#
_entry.id   9d63a3a964c43a014d381ba7970cfeb7
#
_cell.length_a   1.000
_cell.length_b   1.000
_cell.length_c   1.000
_cell.angle_alpha   90.00
_cell.angle_beta   90.00
_cell.angle_gamma   90.00
#
_symmetry.space_group_name_H-M   'P 1'
#
loop_
_entity.id
_entity.type
_entity.pdbx_description
1 polymer ?
#
loop_
_entity_poly.entity_id
_entity_poly.type
_entity_poly.pdbx_seq_one_letter_code
_entity_poly.pdbx_strand_id
1 'polypeptide(L)'
;ARSRRNHVIRRMAQEGFVKRNEAQQAMKKQFKLGEVTNMLNKAPYFVEYIRQQLMAMYGRNKVYKSGLKVYTTLNLEKQIIAQIATKKNLHIADKRYGYRGPLGTMDISLPETVLQENLREINNYTKGVLPKAGTIIKGLVKAVEREYLTVLIGQGEGIIELKDMNWAREPNVKVDGRWARINRVDKTLHPGDKIMVKVLGIHESGSVWSLSLEQEPDVESALISIEPDTGHIKAMIGGYNFSKSQFNRAVQAVRQPGSAFKPI
;
A
#
# COMPACT_ATOMS: atom_id res chain seq x y z
N ALA A 1 -9.69 20.53 -13.40
CA ALA A 1 -8.26 20.88 -13.40
C ALA A 1 -7.77 21.29 -14.80
N ARG A 2 -7.92 20.42 -15.83
CA ARG A 2 -7.41 20.67 -17.20
C ARG A 2 -7.99 21.95 -17.84
N SER A 3 -9.29 22.19 -17.70
CA SER A 3 -9.95 23.38 -18.23
C SER A 3 -9.38 24.66 -17.61
N ARG A 4 -9.22 24.69 -16.27
CA ARG A 4 -8.65 25.85 -15.55
C ARG A 4 -7.19 26.10 -15.92
N ARG A 5 -6.36 25.06 -16.05
CA ARG A 5 -4.97 25.20 -16.53
C ARG A 5 -4.94 25.84 -17.92
N ASN A 6 -5.73 25.32 -18.85
CA ASN A 6 -5.74 25.83 -20.22
C ASN A 6 -6.29 27.26 -20.31
N HIS A 7 -7.21 27.64 -19.42
CA HIS A 7 -7.65 29.03 -19.30
C HIS A 7 -6.51 29.95 -18.85
N VAL A 8 -5.78 29.55 -17.79
CA VAL A 8 -4.63 30.33 -17.29
C VAL A 8 -3.55 30.48 -18.37
N ILE A 9 -3.17 29.38 -19.05
CA ILE A 9 -2.15 29.43 -20.11
C ILE A 9 -2.57 30.36 -21.25
N ARG A 10 -3.85 30.36 -21.64
CA ARG A 10 -4.39 31.30 -22.65
C ARG A 10 -4.25 32.77 -22.20
N ARG A 11 -4.61 33.05 -20.94
CA ARG A 11 -4.47 34.39 -20.40
C ARG A 11 -3.01 34.84 -20.35
N MET A 12 -2.09 33.96 -19.92
CA MET A 12 -0.66 34.25 -19.93
C MET A 12 -0.14 34.59 -21.34
N ALA A 13 -0.65 33.91 -22.38
CA ALA A 13 -0.28 34.26 -23.76
C ALA A 13 -0.93 35.57 -24.26
N GLN A 14 -2.14 35.87 -23.81
CA GLN A 14 -2.83 37.14 -24.15
C GLN A 14 -2.14 38.35 -23.52
N GLU A 15 -1.68 38.21 -22.28
CA GLU A 15 -0.98 39.25 -21.52
C GLU A 15 0.54 39.29 -21.83
N GLY A 16 1.03 38.48 -22.77
CA GLY A 16 2.42 38.52 -23.22
C GLY A 16 3.44 37.81 -22.31
N PHE A 17 3.02 37.13 -21.26
CA PHE A 17 3.92 36.41 -20.34
C PHE A 17 4.57 35.15 -20.98
N VAL A 18 3.94 34.56 -21.99
CA VAL A 18 4.45 33.41 -22.76
C VAL A 18 4.12 33.57 -24.24
N LYS A 19 4.96 33.04 -25.11
CA LYS A 19 4.73 33.09 -26.57
C LYS A 19 3.55 32.15 -26.94
N ARG A 20 2.79 32.50 -27.97
CA ARG A 20 1.60 31.74 -28.40
C ARG A 20 1.89 30.30 -28.77
N ASN A 21 3.03 30.02 -29.40
CA ASN A 21 3.45 28.67 -29.72
C ASN A 21 3.76 27.81 -28.46
N GLU A 22 4.42 28.39 -27.47
CA GLU A 22 4.71 27.74 -26.18
C GLU A 22 3.42 27.45 -25.43
N ALA A 23 2.49 28.38 -25.41
CA ALA A 23 1.17 28.17 -24.80
C ALA A 23 0.40 27.01 -25.44
N GLN A 24 0.41 26.95 -26.80
CA GLN A 24 -0.23 25.84 -27.51
C GLN A 24 0.40 24.50 -27.21
N GLN A 25 1.72 24.40 -27.15
CA GLN A 25 2.44 23.19 -26.77
C GLN A 25 2.13 22.77 -25.33
N ALA A 26 2.12 23.73 -24.40
CA ALA A 26 1.81 23.48 -23.00
C ALA A 26 0.37 22.97 -22.80
N MET A 27 -0.59 23.49 -23.57
CA MET A 27 -1.98 23.01 -23.51
C MET A 27 -2.17 21.60 -24.07
N LYS A 28 -1.34 21.18 -25.04
CA LYS A 28 -1.36 19.81 -25.61
C LYS A 28 -0.73 18.76 -24.69
N LYS A 29 0.20 19.16 -23.81
CA LYS A 29 0.83 18.21 -22.87
C LYS A 29 -0.22 17.57 -21.98
N GLN A 30 -0.10 16.23 -21.82
CA GLN A 30 -0.91 15.50 -20.86
C GLN A 30 -0.72 16.08 -19.45
N PHE A 31 -1.83 16.38 -18.81
CA PHE A 31 -1.83 16.86 -17.44
C PHE A 31 -1.84 15.63 -16.51
N LYS A 32 -0.68 15.29 -15.97
CA LYS A 32 -0.60 14.34 -14.85
C LYS A 32 -0.86 15.15 -13.57
N LEU A 33 -1.98 14.85 -12.91
CA LEU A 33 -2.15 15.25 -11.51
C LEU A 33 -1.05 14.54 -10.74
N GLY A 34 -0.10 15.29 -10.19
CA GLY A 34 0.79 14.71 -9.19
C GLY A 34 -0.10 14.18 -8.05
N GLU A 35 0.10 12.93 -7.67
CA GLU A 35 -0.43 12.49 -6.39
C GLU A 35 0.12 13.46 -5.35
N VAL A 36 -0.79 14.15 -4.65
CA VAL A 36 -0.44 14.86 -3.42
C VAL A 36 -0.19 13.74 -2.39
N THR A 37 0.91 13.04 -2.57
CA THR A 37 1.46 12.21 -1.53
C THR A 37 1.86 13.17 -0.43
N ASN A 38 1.07 13.16 0.63
CA ASN A 38 1.40 13.88 1.85
C ASN A 38 2.59 13.16 2.50
N MET A 39 3.75 13.17 1.80
CA MET A 39 4.99 12.48 2.21
C MET A 39 5.49 12.95 3.57
N LEU A 40 4.99 14.10 4.03
CA LEU A 40 5.30 14.66 5.32
C LEU A 40 4.47 14.04 6.46
N ASN A 41 3.33 13.39 6.15
CA ASN A 41 2.50 12.81 7.20
C ASN A 41 2.89 11.34 7.47
N LYS A 42 3.90 11.16 8.32
CA LYS A 42 4.39 9.84 8.74
C LYS A 42 3.50 9.16 9.79
N ALA A 43 2.48 9.86 10.33
CA ALA A 43 1.58 9.36 11.35
C ALA A 43 0.13 9.82 11.11
N PRO A 44 -0.51 9.43 9.98
CA PRO A 44 -1.75 10.06 9.52
C PRO A 44 -2.92 9.92 10.51
N TYR A 45 -3.08 8.77 11.14
CA TYR A 45 -4.14 8.57 12.15
C TYR A 45 -3.94 9.45 13.38
N PHE A 46 -2.69 9.60 13.85
CA PHE A 46 -2.38 10.46 14.97
C PHE A 46 -2.57 11.94 14.64
N VAL A 47 -2.07 12.37 13.48
CA VAL A 47 -2.21 13.76 13.03
C VAL A 47 -3.69 14.14 12.86
N GLU A 48 -4.51 13.25 12.28
CA GLU A 48 -5.94 13.47 12.16
C GLU A 48 -6.64 13.52 13.52
N TYR A 49 -6.26 12.66 14.45
CA TYR A 49 -6.75 12.70 15.83
C TYR A 49 -6.43 14.04 16.49
N ILE A 50 -5.19 14.52 16.43
CA ILE A 50 -4.80 15.83 16.97
C ILE A 50 -5.54 16.97 16.28
N ARG A 51 -5.69 16.90 14.94
CA ARG A 51 -6.43 17.90 14.18
C ARG A 51 -7.87 18.02 14.69
N GLN A 52 -8.55 16.91 14.95
CA GLN A 52 -9.92 16.90 15.48
C GLN A 52 -9.99 17.52 16.88
N GLN A 53 -9.04 17.19 17.77
CA GLN A 53 -8.97 17.80 19.11
C GLN A 53 -8.77 19.32 19.03
N LEU A 54 -7.85 19.78 18.19
CA LEU A 54 -7.61 21.21 17.97
C LEU A 54 -8.82 21.93 17.38
N MET A 55 -9.54 21.28 16.47
CA MET A 55 -10.76 21.82 15.89
C MET A 55 -11.87 22.01 16.94
N ALA A 56 -11.99 21.05 17.86
CA ALA A 56 -12.93 21.14 18.98
C ALA A 56 -12.56 22.27 19.96
N MET A 57 -11.26 22.43 20.28
CA MET A 57 -10.78 23.44 21.24
C MET A 57 -10.73 24.86 20.68
N TYR A 58 -10.31 25.03 19.43
CA TYR A 58 -9.98 26.35 18.88
C TYR A 58 -10.80 26.77 17.67
N GLY A 59 -11.59 25.87 17.10
CA GLY A 59 -12.37 26.12 15.90
C GLY A 59 -11.54 26.18 14.60
N ARG A 60 -12.26 26.07 13.48
CA ARG A 60 -11.67 25.91 12.15
C ARG A 60 -10.74 27.06 11.73
N ASN A 61 -11.18 28.30 11.97
CA ASN A 61 -10.41 29.46 11.53
C ASN A 61 -9.03 29.54 12.20
N LYS A 62 -8.97 29.26 13.49
CA LYS A 62 -7.71 29.29 14.25
C LYS A 62 -6.78 28.15 13.81
N VAL A 63 -7.30 26.94 13.62
CA VAL A 63 -6.49 25.80 13.20
C VAL A 63 -5.88 25.97 11.81
N TYR A 64 -6.62 26.53 10.85
CA TYR A 64 -6.17 26.60 9.47
C TYR A 64 -5.56 27.95 9.02
N LYS A 65 -5.80 29.04 9.76
CA LYS A 65 -5.42 30.39 9.31
C LYS A 65 -4.44 31.12 10.21
N SER A 66 -4.22 30.68 11.46
CA SER A 66 -3.38 31.42 12.41
C SER A 66 -1.93 30.93 12.50
N GLY A 67 -1.52 29.97 11.66
CA GLY A 67 -0.12 29.50 11.63
C GLY A 67 0.31 28.79 12.90
N LEU A 68 -0.60 28.02 13.52
CA LEU A 68 -0.31 27.27 14.75
C LEU A 68 0.86 26.29 14.58
N LYS A 69 1.79 26.29 15.54
CA LYS A 69 2.80 25.28 15.73
C LYS A 69 2.34 24.35 16.85
N VAL A 70 2.18 23.07 16.53
CA VAL A 70 1.64 22.07 17.47
C VAL A 70 2.74 21.07 17.82
N TYR A 71 3.14 21.06 19.05
CA TYR A 71 4.09 20.10 19.61
C TYR A 71 3.31 18.97 20.26
N THR A 72 3.71 17.72 19.99
CA THR A 72 3.00 16.53 20.46
C THR A 72 3.94 15.56 21.17
N THR A 73 3.38 14.57 21.82
CA THR A 73 4.13 13.54 22.56
C THR A 73 4.53 12.36 21.69
N LEU A 74 4.15 12.36 20.39
CA LEU A 74 4.46 11.27 19.46
C LEU A 74 5.98 11.07 19.33
N ASN A 75 6.42 9.82 19.42
CA ASN A 75 7.76 9.42 19.07
C ASN A 75 7.76 8.82 17.66
N LEU A 76 8.39 9.50 16.70
CA LEU A 76 8.31 9.11 15.28
C LEU A 76 8.98 7.76 15.01
N GLU A 77 10.05 7.41 15.73
CA GLU A 77 10.71 6.11 15.58
C GLU A 77 9.79 4.97 16.04
N LYS A 78 9.21 5.10 17.24
CA LYS A 78 8.22 4.14 17.77
C LYS A 78 7.00 4.03 16.84
N GLN A 79 6.55 5.14 16.28
CA GLN A 79 5.44 5.18 15.32
C GLN A 79 5.75 4.35 14.05
N ILE A 80 6.93 4.53 13.47
CA ILE A 80 7.35 3.80 12.26
C ILE A 80 7.48 2.30 12.56
N ILE A 81 8.14 1.95 13.66
CA ILE A 81 8.26 0.54 14.09
C ILE A 81 6.88 -0.10 14.29
N ALA A 82 5.99 0.59 14.96
CA ALA A 82 4.63 0.12 15.20
C ALA A 82 3.84 -0.07 13.88
N GLN A 83 3.97 0.85 12.91
CA GLN A 83 3.35 0.71 11.59
C GLN A 83 3.86 -0.52 10.84
N ILE A 84 5.17 -0.75 10.84
CA ILE A 84 5.78 -1.91 10.19
C ILE A 84 5.29 -3.20 10.84
N ALA A 85 5.33 -3.27 12.17
CA ALA A 85 4.88 -4.43 12.93
C ALA A 85 3.38 -4.73 12.70
N THR A 86 2.53 -3.70 12.76
CA THR A 86 1.08 -3.83 12.53
C THR A 86 0.79 -4.34 11.13
N LYS A 87 1.38 -3.74 10.09
CA LYS A 87 1.18 -4.17 8.70
C LYS A 87 1.64 -5.61 8.50
N LYS A 88 2.83 -5.96 8.98
CA LYS A 88 3.36 -7.33 8.89
C LYS A 88 2.40 -8.34 9.54
N ASN A 89 1.90 -8.05 10.74
CA ASN A 89 1.00 -8.96 11.44
C ASN A 89 -0.38 -9.05 10.77
N LEU A 90 -0.90 -7.97 10.19
CA LEU A 90 -2.14 -8.01 9.43
C LEU A 90 -2.03 -8.93 8.20
N HIS A 91 -0.93 -8.87 7.44
CA HIS A 91 -0.68 -9.82 6.35
C HIS A 91 -0.63 -11.27 6.84
N ILE A 92 0.05 -11.53 7.98
CA ILE A 92 0.13 -12.88 8.56
C ILE A 92 -1.26 -13.36 9.02
N ALA A 93 -2.04 -12.50 9.66
CA ALA A 93 -3.37 -12.85 10.14
C ALA A 93 -4.34 -13.11 8.98
N ASP A 94 -4.30 -12.26 7.96
CA ASP A 94 -5.17 -12.35 6.79
C ASP A 94 -4.94 -13.65 5.99
N LYS A 95 -3.69 -14.06 5.81
CA LYS A 95 -3.32 -15.33 5.15
C LYS A 95 -3.92 -16.57 5.81
N ARG A 96 -4.28 -16.52 7.09
CA ARG A 96 -4.93 -17.63 7.79
C ARG A 96 -6.34 -17.94 7.26
N TYR A 97 -6.98 -16.95 6.62
CA TYR A 97 -8.31 -17.10 6.03
C TYR A 97 -8.29 -17.67 4.62
N GLY A 98 -7.11 -17.73 3.97
CA GLY A 98 -6.92 -18.22 2.62
C GLY A 98 -6.75 -17.10 1.59
N TYR A 99 -6.56 -17.47 0.34
CA TYR A 99 -6.28 -16.58 -0.78
C TYR A 99 -7.58 -16.22 -1.53
N ARG A 100 -7.83 -14.94 -1.70
CA ARG A 100 -9.06 -14.41 -2.33
C ARG A 100 -9.00 -14.36 -3.85
N GLY A 101 -7.94 -14.91 -4.46
CA GLY A 101 -7.78 -14.93 -5.90
C GLY A 101 -6.94 -13.77 -6.45
N PRO A 102 -6.70 -13.79 -7.78
CA PRO A 102 -5.93 -12.77 -8.45
C PRO A 102 -6.65 -11.42 -8.49
N LEU A 103 -5.90 -10.34 -8.69
CA LEU A 103 -6.43 -8.97 -8.85
C LEU A 103 -7.16 -8.74 -10.18
N GLY A 104 -7.15 -9.72 -11.05
CA GLY A 104 -7.68 -9.72 -12.42
C GLY A 104 -6.71 -10.41 -13.36
N THR A 105 -6.98 -10.35 -14.66
CA THR A 105 -6.17 -10.99 -15.69
C THR A 105 -5.56 -9.98 -16.66
N MET A 106 -4.54 -10.38 -17.40
CA MET A 106 -3.93 -9.65 -18.50
C MET A 106 -3.60 -10.64 -19.62
N ASP A 107 -3.77 -10.21 -20.85
CA ASP A 107 -3.42 -11.02 -22.02
C ASP A 107 -1.90 -11.21 -22.09
N ILE A 108 -1.43 -12.46 -21.97
CA ILE A 108 -0.02 -12.84 -22.01
C ILE A 108 0.49 -13.09 -23.43
N SER A 109 -0.35 -13.01 -24.46
CA SER A 109 0.05 -13.10 -25.87
C SER A 109 0.83 -11.87 -26.33
N LEU A 110 0.77 -10.77 -25.58
CA LEU A 110 1.52 -9.55 -25.82
C LEU A 110 3.04 -9.78 -25.66
N PRO A 111 3.89 -9.07 -26.45
CA PRO A 111 5.32 -9.13 -26.26
C PRO A 111 5.74 -8.85 -24.82
N GLU A 112 6.71 -9.62 -24.30
CA GLU A 112 7.16 -9.50 -22.91
C GLU A 112 7.61 -8.07 -22.55
N THR A 113 8.23 -7.37 -23.50
CA THR A 113 8.66 -5.98 -23.32
C THR A 113 7.48 -5.06 -23.00
N VAL A 114 6.32 -5.28 -23.62
CA VAL A 114 5.09 -4.53 -23.38
C VAL A 114 4.51 -4.90 -22.01
N LEU A 115 4.50 -6.19 -21.68
CA LEU A 115 4.02 -6.66 -20.36
C LEU A 115 4.87 -6.08 -19.22
N GLN A 116 6.20 -6.08 -19.36
CA GLN A 116 7.12 -5.49 -18.38
C GLN A 116 6.91 -3.97 -18.25
N GLU A 117 6.64 -3.27 -19.35
CA GLU A 117 6.37 -1.83 -19.33
C GLU A 117 5.04 -1.51 -18.60
N ASN A 118 3.98 -2.23 -18.91
CA ASN A 118 2.69 -2.11 -18.23
C ASN A 118 2.84 -2.36 -16.72
N LEU A 119 3.62 -3.34 -16.31
CA LEU A 119 3.87 -3.63 -14.90
C LEU A 119 4.70 -2.53 -14.21
N ARG A 120 5.67 -1.92 -14.91
CA ARG A 120 6.40 -0.75 -14.39
C ARG A 120 5.45 0.42 -14.12
N GLU A 121 4.55 0.71 -15.05
CA GLU A 121 3.54 1.76 -14.87
C GLU A 121 2.60 1.47 -13.69
N ILE A 122 2.08 0.24 -13.61
CA ILE A 122 1.18 -0.19 -12.53
C ILE A 122 1.86 -0.10 -11.15
N ASN A 123 3.16 -0.37 -11.10
CA ASN A 123 3.94 -0.33 -9.86
C ASN A 123 4.61 1.03 -9.60
N ASN A 124 4.42 2.03 -10.48
CA ASN A 124 5.10 3.32 -10.44
C ASN A 124 6.64 3.20 -10.38
N TYR A 125 7.19 2.24 -11.09
CA TYR A 125 8.64 2.04 -11.13
C TYR A 125 9.31 2.85 -12.23
N THR A 126 10.45 3.45 -11.88
CA THR A 126 11.38 4.00 -12.86
C THR A 126 12.18 2.85 -13.48
N LYS A 127 12.33 2.86 -14.80
CA LYS A 127 13.17 1.89 -15.55
C LYS A 127 14.58 1.83 -14.94
N GLY A 128 15.05 0.63 -14.65
CA GLY A 128 16.38 0.39 -14.08
C GLY A 128 16.47 0.50 -12.54
N VAL A 129 15.39 0.89 -11.85
CA VAL A 129 15.34 0.85 -10.39
C VAL A 129 14.88 -0.52 -9.93
N LEU A 130 15.76 -1.26 -9.27
CA LEU A 130 15.46 -2.60 -8.77
C LEU A 130 14.56 -2.56 -7.52
N PRO A 131 13.61 -3.50 -7.40
CA PRO A 131 12.77 -3.60 -6.23
C PRO A 131 13.61 -4.03 -5.00
N LYS A 132 13.35 -3.41 -3.85
CA LYS A 132 14.02 -3.77 -2.60
C LYS A 132 13.35 -4.98 -1.95
N ALA A 133 14.13 -5.82 -1.29
CA ALA A 133 13.60 -6.90 -0.46
C ALA A 133 12.59 -6.36 0.57
N GLY A 134 11.49 -7.08 0.76
CA GLY A 134 10.37 -6.66 1.59
C GLY A 134 9.31 -5.79 0.90
N THR A 135 9.58 -5.26 -0.31
CA THR A 135 8.60 -4.48 -1.07
C THR A 135 7.50 -5.39 -1.63
N ILE A 136 6.25 -4.95 -1.51
CA ILE A 136 5.09 -5.62 -2.11
C ILE A 136 4.72 -4.88 -3.40
N ILE A 137 4.61 -5.64 -4.49
CA ILE A 137 4.38 -5.14 -5.84
C ILE A 137 3.37 -6.01 -6.57
N LYS A 138 2.87 -5.52 -7.69
CA LYS A 138 2.02 -6.29 -8.60
C LYS A 138 2.89 -7.01 -9.62
N GLY A 139 2.59 -8.29 -9.84
CA GLY A 139 3.22 -9.12 -10.84
C GLY A 139 2.17 -9.77 -11.74
N LEU A 140 2.64 -10.33 -12.84
CA LEU A 140 1.84 -11.08 -13.81
C LEU A 140 2.39 -12.50 -13.90
N VAL A 141 1.53 -13.50 -13.68
CA VAL A 141 1.91 -14.91 -13.82
C VAL A 141 2.20 -15.20 -15.28
N LYS A 142 3.43 -15.59 -15.57
CA LYS A 142 3.92 -15.95 -16.92
C LYS A 142 3.72 -17.43 -17.19
N ALA A 143 4.15 -18.27 -16.28
CA ALA A 143 4.08 -19.73 -16.38
C ALA A 143 3.78 -20.34 -15.01
N VAL A 144 3.12 -21.48 -15.00
CA VAL A 144 2.75 -22.20 -13.81
C VAL A 144 3.20 -23.64 -13.93
N GLU A 145 4.00 -24.08 -12.98
CA GLU A 145 4.44 -25.45 -12.81
C GLU A 145 3.79 -26.05 -11.55
N ARG A 146 4.04 -27.31 -11.29
CA ARG A 146 3.46 -28.00 -10.14
C ARG A 146 3.92 -27.44 -8.80
N GLU A 147 5.19 -27.06 -8.68
CA GLU A 147 5.86 -26.68 -7.44
C GLU A 147 6.27 -25.20 -7.39
N TYR A 148 6.23 -24.50 -8.51
CA TYR A 148 6.55 -23.08 -8.60
C TYR A 148 5.80 -22.41 -9.72
N LEU A 149 5.83 -21.08 -9.75
CA LEU A 149 5.37 -20.28 -10.86
C LEU A 149 6.37 -19.15 -11.16
N THR A 150 6.41 -18.74 -12.44
CA THR A 150 7.21 -17.62 -12.90
C THR A 150 6.34 -16.38 -13.02
N VAL A 151 6.83 -15.25 -12.52
CA VAL A 151 6.09 -13.97 -12.45
C VAL A 151 6.92 -12.87 -13.08
N LEU A 152 6.32 -12.09 -13.98
CA LEU A 152 6.86 -10.84 -14.47
C LEU A 152 6.56 -9.74 -13.45
N ILE A 153 7.56 -8.88 -13.16
CA ILE A 153 7.43 -7.83 -12.12
C ILE A 153 7.76 -6.42 -12.61
N GLY A 154 7.90 -6.22 -13.92
CA GLY A 154 8.26 -4.94 -14.52
C GLY A 154 9.76 -4.63 -14.53
N GLN A 155 10.57 -5.39 -13.78
CA GLN A 155 12.03 -5.28 -13.68
C GLN A 155 12.70 -6.66 -13.86
N GLY A 156 12.10 -7.51 -14.67
CA GLY A 156 12.54 -8.88 -14.92
C GLY A 156 11.53 -9.93 -14.43
N GLU A 157 12.01 -11.13 -14.26
CA GLU A 157 11.25 -12.28 -13.81
C GLU A 157 11.58 -12.65 -12.37
N GLY A 158 10.62 -13.26 -11.70
CA GLY A 158 10.79 -13.86 -10.40
C GLY A 158 10.09 -15.20 -10.28
N ILE A 159 10.46 -15.96 -9.28
CA ILE A 159 9.90 -17.28 -8.97
C ILE A 159 9.19 -17.20 -7.63
N ILE A 160 8.00 -17.80 -7.57
CA ILE A 160 7.31 -18.10 -6.31
C ILE A 160 7.30 -19.63 -6.18
N GLU A 161 7.98 -20.15 -5.19
CA GLU A 161 7.94 -21.57 -4.86
C GLU A 161 6.68 -21.91 -4.04
N LEU A 162 6.27 -23.17 -4.08
CA LEU A 162 5.11 -23.66 -3.32
C LEU A 162 5.19 -23.28 -1.84
N LYS A 163 6.38 -23.35 -1.23
CA LYS A 163 6.58 -22.97 0.19
C LYS A 163 6.19 -21.52 0.50
N ASP A 164 6.37 -20.61 -0.49
CA ASP A 164 6.13 -19.17 -0.35
C ASP A 164 4.69 -18.75 -0.72
N MET A 165 3.84 -19.73 -1.09
CA MET A 165 2.42 -19.55 -1.37
C MET A 165 1.53 -20.68 -0.84
N ASN A 166 2.04 -21.59 -0.05
CA ASN A 166 1.30 -22.78 0.42
C ASN A 166 0.04 -22.46 1.25
N TRP A 167 -0.09 -21.22 1.75
CA TRP A 167 -1.26 -20.72 2.44
C TRP A 167 -2.43 -20.38 1.50
N ALA A 168 -2.20 -20.36 0.17
CA ALA A 168 -3.11 -19.85 -0.85
C ALA A 168 -4.26 -20.83 -1.18
N ARG A 169 -4.85 -21.42 -0.16
CA ARG A 169 -6.10 -22.18 -0.28
C ARG A 169 -7.30 -21.28 -0.47
N GLU A 170 -8.39 -21.80 -0.98
CA GLU A 170 -9.66 -21.07 -1.00
C GLU A 170 -10.07 -20.62 0.42
N PRO A 171 -10.65 -19.41 0.55
CA PRO A 171 -11.08 -18.89 1.84
C PRO A 171 -12.10 -19.81 2.50
N ASN A 172 -11.78 -20.26 3.71
CA ASN A 172 -12.68 -21.06 4.53
C ASN A 172 -12.46 -20.79 6.02
N VAL A 173 -13.41 -20.07 6.63
CA VAL A 173 -13.35 -19.70 8.05
C VAL A 173 -13.50 -20.88 9.02
N LYS A 174 -14.01 -22.03 8.55
CA LYS A 174 -14.22 -23.23 9.38
C LYS A 174 -12.96 -24.10 9.50
N VAL A 175 -11.96 -23.84 8.67
CA VAL A 175 -10.74 -24.64 8.62
C VAL A 175 -9.55 -23.78 9.06
N ASP A 176 -8.85 -24.23 10.10
CA ASP A 176 -7.61 -23.57 10.54
C ASP A 176 -6.56 -23.59 9.42
N GLY A 177 -6.03 -22.42 9.06
CA GLY A 177 -5.03 -22.26 8.00
C GLY A 177 -3.73 -23.03 8.23
N ARG A 178 -3.47 -23.50 9.46
CA ARG A 178 -2.31 -24.35 9.76
C ARG A 178 -2.43 -25.75 9.15
N TRP A 179 -3.65 -26.23 8.97
CA TRP A 179 -3.95 -27.58 8.51
C TRP A 179 -4.38 -27.67 7.05
N ALA A 180 -4.72 -26.53 6.43
CA ALA A 180 -5.23 -26.46 5.07
C ALA A 180 -4.27 -25.70 4.17
N ARG A 181 -3.20 -26.35 3.75
CA ARG A 181 -2.23 -25.81 2.81
C ARG A 181 -2.42 -26.39 1.42
N ILE A 182 -2.15 -25.63 0.38
CA ILE A 182 -2.07 -26.18 -0.97
C ILE A 182 -0.79 -27.02 -1.11
N ASN A 183 -0.86 -28.03 -1.95
CA ASN A 183 0.26 -28.92 -2.28
C ASN A 183 0.63 -28.87 -3.77
N ARG A 184 -0.02 -27.99 -4.54
CA ARG A 184 0.21 -27.74 -5.97
C ARG A 184 -0.15 -26.31 -6.31
N VAL A 185 0.69 -25.68 -7.10
CA VAL A 185 0.52 -24.28 -7.53
C VAL A 185 -0.51 -24.18 -8.66
N ASP A 186 -0.49 -25.09 -9.60
CA ASP A 186 -1.29 -25.13 -10.83
C ASP A 186 -2.81 -25.25 -10.64
N LYS A 187 -3.27 -25.48 -9.41
CA LYS A 187 -4.69 -25.45 -9.06
C LYS A 187 -5.18 -24.10 -8.52
N THR A 188 -4.26 -23.19 -8.27
CA THR A 188 -4.56 -21.92 -7.56
C THR A 188 -4.45 -20.71 -8.47
N LEU A 189 -3.47 -20.70 -9.36
CA LEU A 189 -3.15 -19.59 -10.25
C LEU A 189 -2.92 -20.07 -11.68
N HIS A 190 -3.17 -19.19 -12.65
CA HIS A 190 -3.06 -19.48 -14.08
C HIS A 190 -2.21 -18.42 -14.77
N PRO A 191 -1.57 -18.75 -15.91
CA PRO A 191 -0.92 -17.76 -16.74
C PRO A 191 -1.86 -16.61 -17.10
N GLY A 192 -1.37 -15.39 -16.99
CA GLY A 192 -2.19 -14.18 -17.18
C GLY A 192 -2.81 -13.59 -15.91
N ASP A 193 -2.75 -14.28 -14.76
CA ASP A 193 -3.23 -13.75 -13.51
C ASP A 193 -2.35 -12.60 -13.01
N LYS A 194 -2.98 -11.47 -12.67
CA LYS A 194 -2.33 -10.36 -11.94
C LYS A 194 -2.39 -10.64 -10.45
N ILE A 195 -1.25 -10.67 -9.80
CA ILE A 195 -1.14 -11.01 -8.39
C ILE A 195 -0.32 -9.96 -7.62
N MET A 196 -0.46 -9.94 -6.32
CA MET A 196 0.47 -9.24 -5.44
C MET A 196 1.60 -10.18 -5.03
N VAL A 197 2.83 -9.68 -5.07
CA VAL A 197 4.00 -10.43 -4.65
C VAL A 197 4.88 -9.58 -3.74
N LYS A 198 5.51 -10.23 -2.77
CA LYS A 198 6.55 -9.63 -1.95
C LYS A 198 7.91 -10.08 -2.44
N VAL A 199 8.79 -9.14 -2.67
CA VAL A 199 10.19 -9.41 -3.05
C VAL A 199 10.95 -9.94 -1.83
N LEU A 200 11.53 -11.12 -1.95
CA LEU A 200 12.36 -11.72 -0.89
C LEU A 200 13.85 -11.40 -1.10
N GLY A 201 14.30 -11.36 -2.35
CA GLY A 201 15.67 -11.13 -2.75
C GLY A 201 15.93 -11.66 -4.14
N ILE A 202 17.20 -11.85 -4.48
CA ILE A 202 17.61 -12.53 -5.70
C ILE A 202 17.57 -14.05 -5.44
N HIS A 203 17.01 -14.81 -6.39
CA HIS A 203 16.93 -16.25 -6.30
C HIS A 203 18.32 -16.88 -6.39
N GLU A 204 18.50 -18.06 -5.86
CA GLU A 204 19.80 -18.78 -5.84
C GLU A 204 20.41 -18.98 -7.23
N SER A 205 19.59 -19.05 -8.28
CA SER A 205 20.07 -19.07 -9.67
C SER A 205 20.80 -17.79 -10.11
N GLY A 206 20.74 -16.70 -9.33
CA GLY A 206 21.44 -15.43 -9.58
C GLY A 206 20.82 -14.53 -10.64
N SER A 207 19.84 -15.02 -11.42
CA SER A 207 19.28 -14.29 -12.58
C SER A 207 17.83 -13.86 -12.46
N VAL A 208 17.10 -14.35 -11.46
CA VAL A 208 15.69 -14.05 -11.22
C VAL A 208 15.44 -13.65 -9.78
N TRP A 209 14.27 -13.05 -9.50
CA TRP A 209 13.86 -12.67 -8.17
C TRP A 209 13.21 -13.84 -7.42
N SER A 210 13.51 -13.98 -6.14
CA SER A 210 12.74 -14.81 -5.22
C SER A 210 11.57 -14.01 -4.67
N LEU A 211 10.36 -14.53 -4.83
CA LEU A 211 9.12 -13.85 -4.52
C LEU A 211 8.25 -14.72 -3.58
N SER A 212 7.36 -14.10 -2.82
CA SER A 212 6.27 -14.79 -2.13
C SER A 212 4.92 -14.21 -2.54
N LEU A 213 3.88 -15.05 -2.59
CA LEU A 213 2.52 -14.60 -2.87
C LEU A 213 2.01 -13.74 -1.71
N GLU A 214 1.37 -12.62 -2.07
CA GLU A 214 0.76 -11.69 -1.14
C GLU A 214 -0.67 -11.37 -1.54
N GLN A 215 -1.42 -10.85 -0.59
CA GLN A 215 -2.69 -10.18 -0.83
C GLN A 215 -2.83 -8.99 0.11
N GLU A 216 -3.64 -8.00 -0.29
CA GLU A 216 -3.94 -6.89 0.61
C GLU A 216 -4.84 -7.38 1.74
N PRO A 217 -4.51 -7.15 3.01
CA PRO A 217 -5.34 -7.58 4.12
C PRO A 217 -6.73 -6.96 4.11
N ASP A 218 -7.76 -7.78 4.30
CA ASP A 218 -9.13 -7.32 4.60
C ASP A 218 -9.34 -7.15 6.11
N VAL A 219 -8.49 -7.82 6.90
CA VAL A 219 -8.51 -7.65 8.36
C VAL A 219 -7.89 -6.32 8.75
N GLU A 220 -8.42 -5.76 9.82
CA GLU A 220 -7.98 -4.47 10.33
C GLU A 220 -7.56 -4.58 11.79
N SER A 221 -6.66 -3.72 12.22
CA SER A 221 -6.27 -3.63 13.63
C SER A 221 -5.98 -2.18 14.04
N ALA A 222 -5.80 -1.98 15.33
CA ALA A 222 -5.33 -0.72 15.91
C ALA A 222 -4.23 -0.98 16.91
N LEU A 223 -3.38 0.03 17.13
CA LEU A 223 -2.34 0.01 18.15
C LEU A 223 -2.22 1.39 18.77
N ILE A 224 -2.17 1.44 20.10
CA ILE A 224 -1.75 2.63 20.86
C ILE A 224 -0.60 2.21 21.76
N SER A 225 0.48 2.98 21.73
CA SER A 225 1.57 2.90 22.71
C SER A 225 1.51 4.11 23.62
N ILE A 226 1.37 3.86 24.92
CA ILE A 226 1.25 4.90 25.96
C ILE A 226 2.43 4.72 26.91
N GLU A 227 3.02 5.84 27.35
CA GLU A 227 4.01 5.87 28.41
C GLU A 227 3.29 5.80 29.76
N PRO A 228 3.57 4.80 30.60
CA PRO A 228 2.77 4.56 31.82
C PRO A 228 2.82 5.73 32.81
N ASP A 229 3.99 6.33 33.00
CA ASP A 229 4.19 7.37 34.03
C ASP A 229 3.52 8.70 33.68
N THR A 230 3.37 9.00 32.40
CA THR A 230 2.88 10.31 31.93
C THR A 230 1.53 10.24 31.22
N GLY A 231 1.09 9.06 30.82
CA GLY A 231 -0.08 8.87 29.94
C GLY A 231 0.13 9.37 28.50
N HIS A 232 1.35 9.73 28.12
CA HIS A 232 1.64 10.29 26.80
C HIS A 232 1.55 9.23 25.70
N ILE A 233 0.81 9.53 24.63
CA ILE A 233 0.74 8.68 23.45
C ILE A 233 2.05 8.81 22.66
N LYS A 234 2.77 7.71 22.52
CA LYS A 234 4.05 7.62 21.77
C LYS A 234 3.89 7.08 20.37
N ALA A 235 2.87 6.24 20.11
CA ALA A 235 2.48 5.79 18.78
C ALA A 235 0.97 5.53 18.73
N MET A 236 0.36 5.77 17.55
CA MET A 236 -1.06 5.51 17.31
C MET A 236 -1.29 5.05 15.88
N ILE A 237 -1.93 3.91 15.71
CA ILE A 237 -2.32 3.32 14.43
C ILE A 237 -3.79 2.96 14.51
N GLY A 238 -4.59 3.44 13.58
CA GLY A 238 -6.03 3.23 13.54
C GLY A 238 -6.50 2.21 12.49
N GLY A 239 -5.58 1.69 11.66
CA GLY A 239 -5.91 0.74 10.60
C GLY A 239 -4.74 0.46 9.67
N TYR A 240 -4.97 -0.40 8.69
CA TYR A 240 -3.95 -0.81 7.71
C TYR A 240 -3.51 0.34 6.79
N ASN A 241 -4.48 1.06 6.22
CA ASN A 241 -4.23 2.11 5.23
C ASN A 241 -5.16 3.31 5.42
N PHE A 242 -4.60 4.44 5.86
CA PHE A 242 -5.34 5.68 6.09
C PHE A 242 -6.01 6.23 4.83
N SER A 243 -5.41 6.05 3.65
CA SER A 243 -6.00 6.52 2.39
C SER A 243 -7.26 5.75 2.01
N LYS A 244 -7.40 4.50 2.44
CA LYS A 244 -8.60 3.67 2.23
C LYS A 244 -9.65 3.88 3.31
N SER A 245 -9.23 4.00 4.57
CA SER A 245 -10.12 4.19 5.70
C SER A 245 -9.50 5.15 6.72
N GLN A 246 -10.13 6.30 6.90
CA GLN A 246 -9.75 7.28 7.91
C GLN A 246 -10.35 6.95 9.28
N PHE A 247 -11.16 5.90 9.39
CA PHE A 247 -11.73 5.44 10.64
C PHE A 247 -10.63 4.98 11.60
N ASN A 248 -10.42 5.74 12.67
CA ASN A 248 -9.38 5.44 13.65
C ASN A 248 -9.90 4.44 14.69
N ARG A 249 -9.64 3.17 14.45
CA ARG A 249 -10.11 2.08 15.32
C ARG A 249 -9.52 2.15 16.73
N ALA A 250 -8.41 2.86 16.93
CA ALA A 250 -7.81 3.03 18.24
C ALA A 250 -8.66 3.89 19.19
N VAL A 251 -9.49 4.80 18.65
CA VAL A 251 -10.28 5.75 19.44
C VAL A 251 -11.77 5.79 19.08
N GLN A 252 -12.16 5.23 17.94
CA GLN A 252 -13.54 5.30 17.43
C GLN A 252 -14.25 3.94 17.45
N ALA A 253 -13.50 2.82 17.47
CA ALA A 253 -14.13 1.51 17.47
C ALA A 253 -14.66 1.15 18.85
N VAL A 254 -15.96 1.02 18.95
CA VAL A 254 -16.62 0.50 20.16
C VAL A 254 -16.60 -1.01 20.12
N ARG A 255 -15.82 -1.64 20.99
CA ARG A 255 -15.67 -3.09 21.08
C ARG A 255 -15.78 -3.57 22.52
N GLN A 256 -16.34 -4.76 22.72
CA GLN A 256 -16.38 -5.40 24.02
C GLN A 256 -14.95 -5.77 24.46
N PRO A 257 -14.47 -5.33 25.63
CA PRO A 257 -13.09 -5.54 26.05
C PRO A 257 -12.78 -7.02 26.36
N GLY A 258 -13.79 -7.80 26.76
CA GLY A 258 -13.61 -9.21 27.07
C GLY A 258 -12.51 -9.43 28.13
N SER A 259 -11.60 -10.35 27.87
CA SER A 259 -10.50 -10.67 28.79
C SER A 259 -9.47 -9.56 28.97
N ALA A 260 -9.46 -8.56 28.10
CA ALA A 260 -8.59 -7.38 28.27
C ALA A 260 -8.96 -6.53 29.49
N PHE A 261 -10.15 -6.74 30.07
CA PHE A 261 -10.60 -6.07 31.29
C PHE A 261 -10.02 -6.69 32.58
N LYS A 262 -9.42 -7.87 32.51
CA LYS A 262 -8.92 -8.59 33.71
C LYS A 262 -7.84 -7.86 34.54
N PRO A 263 -6.96 -7.01 33.95
CA PRO A 263 -5.97 -6.26 34.70
C PRO A 263 -6.55 -5.09 35.54
N ILE A 264 -7.79 -4.69 35.27
CA ILE A 264 -8.51 -3.61 35.95
C ILE A 264 -9.38 -4.18 37.07
#